data_67408d25527b48f0398fff56f7688f2e
#
_entry.id   67408d25527b48f0398fff56f7688f2e
#
_cell.length_a   1.000
_cell.length_b   1.000
_cell.length_c   1.000
_cell.angle_alpha   90.00
_cell.angle_beta   90.00
_cell.angle_gamma   90.00
#
_symmetry.space_group_name_H-M   'P 1'
#
loop_
_entity.id
_entity.type
_entity.pdbx_description
1 polymer ?
#
loop_
_entity_poly.entity_id
_entity_poly.type
_entity_poly.pdbx_seq_one_letter_code
_entity_poly.pdbx_strand_id
1 'polypeptide(L)'
;MGAIDCGTNSIRLLVAEGVPGEVGLVDVTREMRIIRLGEGVDATGRLSDGALSRCRTALADYAATMAELGVQSVRMVATSATRDARNKDEFFGMTAEVLGRHFPGAQAEVISGQTEAELTFAGGVSDLSASDGPFVVTDLGGGSTEIVVGELVRGEVQLLGARSLDVGCVRITERVLHSDPPTAGEIAEARAVVADALTEAGDVPVGRAARWVGVAGTFTTLSALAQGLGEYDPQRIHGSVITLDRMREVCDRLVASSVTERRSMGPMHPGRADVIGGGSIVVQALCDEMAERAGLSELTVSEKDILDGIGMSVLTRLAT
;
A
#
# COMPACT_ATOMS: atom_id res chain seq x y z
N MET A 1 18.92 3.90 9.06
CA MET A 1 18.63 2.95 7.95
C MET A 1 17.69 3.58 6.94
N GLY A 2 17.72 3.09 5.68
CA GLY A 2 16.81 3.50 4.61
C GLY A 2 15.95 2.34 4.14
N ALA A 3 14.65 2.56 4.04
CA ALA A 3 13.70 1.62 3.46
C ALA A 3 13.05 2.26 2.23
N ILE A 4 12.97 1.52 1.13
CA ILE A 4 12.32 1.96 -0.10
C ILE A 4 11.29 0.91 -0.50
N ASP A 5 10.06 1.36 -0.72
CA ASP A 5 8.98 0.58 -1.30
C ASP A 5 8.67 1.11 -2.70
N CYS A 6 8.76 0.24 -3.70
CA CYS A 6 8.46 0.56 -5.09
C CYS A 6 7.23 -0.21 -5.55
N GLY A 7 6.07 0.40 -5.35
CA GLY A 7 4.78 -0.14 -5.73
C GLY A 7 4.36 0.17 -7.17
N THR A 8 3.16 -0.26 -7.53
CA THR A 8 2.57 -0.06 -8.87
C THR A 8 2.37 1.43 -9.22
N ASN A 9 1.93 2.26 -8.25
CA ASN A 9 1.63 3.67 -8.49
C ASN A 9 2.70 4.64 -7.97
N SER A 10 3.33 4.32 -6.85
CA SER A 10 4.25 5.21 -6.13
C SER A 10 5.54 4.52 -5.73
N ILE A 11 6.60 5.31 -5.55
CA ILE A 11 7.81 4.93 -4.83
C ILE A 11 7.88 5.73 -3.53
N ARG A 12 8.25 5.09 -2.43
CA ARG A 12 8.28 5.68 -1.10
C ARG A 12 9.63 5.47 -0.44
N LEU A 13 10.07 6.45 0.33
CA LEU A 13 11.28 6.42 1.14
C LEU A 13 10.92 6.61 2.60
N LEU A 14 11.53 5.80 3.46
CA LEU A 14 11.64 6.04 4.89
C LEU A 14 13.11 6.02 5.27
N VAL A 15 13.59 7.12 5.84
CA VAL A 15 14.84 7.12 6.61
C VAL A 15 14.45 7.18 8.07
N ALA A 16 14.91 6.21 8.85
CA ALA A 16 14.59 6.14 10.26
C ALA A 16 15.78 5.69 11.09
N GLU A 17 15.74 6.05 12.36
CA GLU A 17 16.61 5.55 13.41
C GLU A 17 15.89 4.46 14.20
N GLY A 18 16.65 3.50 14.72
CA GLY A 18 16.13 2.44 15.57
C GLY A 18 17.30 1.67 16.19
N VAL A 19 17.03 1.03 17.30
CA VAL A 19 18.02 0.18 17.98
C VAL A 19 17.81 -1.26 17.53
N PRO A 20 18.84 -1.94 17.02
CA PRO A 20 18.73 -3.36 16.66
C PRO A 20 18.23 -4.20 17.85
N GLY A 21 17.14 -4.94 17.65
CA GLY A 21 16.50 -5.77 18.67
C GLY A 21 15.44 -5.06 19.53
N GLU A 22 15.22 -3.76 19.35
CA GLU A 22 14.11 -3.02 19.95
C GLU A 22 12.95 -2.85 18.96
N VAL A 23 11.74 -2.71 19.48
CA VAL A 23 10.54 -2.44 18.67
C VAL A 23 10.35 -0.92 18.55
N GLY A 24 10.24 -0.45 17.32
CA GLY A 24 9.92 0.92 16.98
C GLY A 24 10.98 1.59 16.11
N LEU A 25 10.48 2.48 15.26
CA LEU A 25 11.27 3.33 14.37
C LEU A 25 10.97 4.78 14.69
N VAL A 26 12.01 5.62 14.68
CA VAL A 26 11.87 7.07 14.77
C VAL A 26 12.14 7.62 13.36
N ASP A 27 11.12 8.15 12.72
CA ASP A 27 11.23 8.72 11.39
C ASP A 27 12.14 9.94 11.38
N VAL A 28 13.15 9.92 10.52
CA VAL A 28 13.97 11.09 10.18
C VAL A 28 13.36 11.82 8.99
N THR A 29 12.99 11.07 7.97
CA THR A 29 12.20 11.59 6.84
C THR A 29 11.36 10.48 6.19
N ARG A 30 10.20 10.88 5.69
CA ARG A 30 9.28 10.03 4.93
C ARG A 30 8.83 10.78 3.68
N GLU A 31 9.08 10.19 2.51
CA GLU A 31 8.75 10.77 1.22
C GLU A 31 7.94 9.82 0.35
N MET A 32 7.12 10.38 -0.52
CA MET A 32 6.35 9.63 -1.52
C MET A 32 6.33 10.39 -2.84
N ARG A 33 6.56 9.66 -3.94
CA ARG A 33 6.42 10.18 -5.32
C ARG A 33 5.58 9.25 -6.16
N ILE A 34 4.68 9.83 -6.92
CA ILE A 34 3.89 9.10 -7.91
C ILE A 34 4.75 8.88 -9.16
N ILE A 35 5.05 7.62 -9.46
CA ILE A 35 5.88 7.21 -10.59
C ILE A 35 5.11 6.39 -11.64
N ARG A 36 3.94 5.85 -11.28
CA ARG A 36 3.09 5.02 -12.14
C ARG A 36 3.89 3.90 -12.82
N LEU A 37 4.67 3.16 -12.01
CA LEU A 37 5.53 2.09 -12.53
C LEU A 37 4.72 1.02 -13.25
N GLY A 38 3.51 0.72 -12.77
CA GLY A 38 2.63 -0.29 -13.32
C GLY A 38 1.72 0.18 -14.45
N GLU A 39 1.83 1.45 -14.89
CA GLU A 39 1.00 1.97 -15.99
C GLU A 39 1.12 1.09 -17.24
N GLY A 40 0.00 0.49 -17.68
CA GLY A 40 -0.09 -0.39 -18.84
C GLY A 40 0.57 -1.77 -18.68
N VAL A 41 1.09 -2.13 -17.51
CA VAL A 41 1.71 -3.46 -17.29
C VAL A 41 0.68 -4.57 -17.41
N ASP A 42 -0.53 -4.38 -16.92
CA ASP A 42 -1.60 -5.38 -17.02
C ASP A 42 -1.90 -5.76 -18.49
N ALA A 43 -1.90 -4.79 -19.40
CA ALA A 43 -2.16 -5.01 -20.84
C ALA A 43 -0.92 -5.51 -21.61
N THR A 44 0.28 -5.03 -21.27
CA THR A 44 1.49 -5.26 -22.07
C THR A 44 2.45 -6.30 -21.49
N GLY A 45 2.36 -6.55 -20.19
CA GLY A 45 3.32 -7.35 -19.42
C GLY A 45 4.73 -6.71 -19.35
N ARG A 46 4.86 -5.38 -19.53
CA ARG A 46 6.14 -4.68 -19.53
C ARG A 46 6.07 -3.34 -18.82
N LEU A 47 7.12 -3.03 -18.07
CA LEU A 47 7.37 -1.67 -17.58
C LEU A 47 7.74 -0.78 -18.77
N SER A 48 7.08 0.37 -18.92
CA SER A 48 7.39 1.32 -20.00
C SER A 48 8.68 2.09 -19.72
N ASP A 49 9.39 2.52 -20.79
CA ASP A 49 10.60 3.34 -20.65
C ASP A 49 10.33 4.65 -19.88
N GLY A 50 9.14 5.22 -20.07
CA GLY A 50 8.71 6.42 -19.33
C GLY A 50 8.55 6.16 -17.84
N ALA A 51 7.97 5.00 -17.45
CA ALA A 51 7.84 4.60 -16.06
C ALA A 51 9.20 4.31 -15.40
N LEU A 52 10.08 3.60 -16.12
CA LEU A 52 11.46 3.35 -15.66
C LEU A 52 12.25 4.65 -15.47
N SER A 53 12.08 5.64 -16.39
CA SER A 53 12.73 6.95 -16.29
C SER A 53 12.23 7.75 -15.07
N ARG A 54 10.91 7.76 -14.80
CA ARG A 54 10.34 8.41 -13.61
C ARG A 54 10.86 7.76 -12.33
N CYS A 55 10.90 6.42 -12.31
CA CYS A 55 11.44 5.65 -11.18
C CYS A 55 12.92 5.97 -10.95
N ARG A 56 13.75 5.97 -11.99
CA ARG A 56 15.19 6.32 -11.94
C ARG A 56 15.40 7.68 -11.31
N THR A 57 14.63 8.69 -11.74
CA THR A 57 14.76 10.07 -11.23
C THR A 57 14.42 10.12 -9.74
N ALA A 58 13.28 9.56 -9.34
CA ALA A 58 12.87 9.53 -7.94
C ALA A 58 13.88 8.78 -7.06
N LEU A 59 14.37 7.62 -7.54
CA LEU A 59 15.34 6.81 -6.81
C LEU A 59 16.69 7.50 -6.67
N ALA A 60 17.12 8.28 -7.66
CA ALA A 60 18.37 9.04 -7.59
C ALA A 60 18.30 10.12 -6.52
N ASP A 61 17.18 10.84 -6.42
CA ASP A 61 16.97 11.84 -5.37
C ASP A 61 16.93 11.17 -3.99
N TYR A 62 16.23 10.03 -3.84
CA TYR A 62 16.19 9.27 -2.58
C TYR A 62 17.57 8.75 -2.16
N ALA A 63 18.38 8.27 -3.12
CA ALA A 63 19.75 7.83 -2.83
C ALA A 63 20.62 8.98 -2.34
N ALA A 64 20.48 10.18 -2.91
CA ALA A 64 21.18 11.38 -2.46
C ALA A 64 20.73 11.80 -1.06
N THR A 65 19.42 11.87 -0.80
CA THR A 65 18.85 12.18 0.54
C THR A 65 19.36 11.20 1.60
N MET A 66 19.36 9.89 1.30
CA MET A 66 19.86 8.88 2.23
C MET A 66 21.36 9.04 2.50
N ALA A 67 22.16 9.37 1.48
CA ALA A 67 23.59 9.59 1.62
C ALA A 67 23.88 10.84 2.47
N GLU A 68 23.17 11.95 2.26
CA GLU A 68 23.27 13.18 3.04
C GLU A 68 22.90 12.96 4.51
N LEU A 69 21.90 12.11 4.79
CA LEU A 69 21.48 11.74 6.15
C LEU A 69 22.35 10.65 6.80
N GLY A 70 23.42 10.20 6.12
CA GLY A 70 24.37 9.24 6.68
C GLY A 70 23.80 7.83 6.87
N VAL A 71 22.82 7.43 6.05
CA VAL A 71 22.26 6.08 6.07
C VAL A 71 23.32 5.04 5.80
N GLN A 72 23.38 3.99 6.61
CA GLN A 72 24.38 2.92 6.51
C GLN A 72 23.85 1.63 5.87
N SER A 73 22.54 1.37 6.01
CA SER A 73 21.90 0.17 5.48
C SER A 73 20.63 0.55 4.73
N VAL A 74 20.50 0.01 3.51
CA VAL A 74 19.34 0.26 2.63
C VAL A 74 18.71 -1.06 2.24
N ARG A 75 17.38 -1.12 2.29
CA ARG A 75 16.57 -2.18 1.69
C ARG A 75 15.55 -1.56 0.75
N MET A 76 15.55 -1.97 -0.51
CA MET A 76 14.54 -1.59 -1.49
C MET A 76 13.76 -2.83 -1.91
N VAL A 77 12.45 -2.79 -1.74
CA VAL A 77 11.55 -3.82 -2.27
C VAL A 77 10.73 -3.30 -3.44
N ALA A 78 10.37 -4.20 -4.33
CA ALA A 78 9.45 -3.94 -5.42
C ALA A 78 8.35 -5.03 -5.43
N THR A 79 7.12 -4.61 -5.73
CA THR A 79 5.94 -5.44 -5.54
C THR A 79 5.24 -5.80 -6.86
N SER A 80 3.93 -5.81 -6.91
CA SER A 80 3.06 -6.33 -7.97
C SER A 80 3.52 -5.95 -9.39
N ALA A 81 3.67 -4.66 -9.73
CA ALA A 81 3.98 -4.24 -11.10
C ALA A 81 5.31 -4.83 -11.62
N THR A 82 6.34 -4.90 -10.76
CA THR A 82 7.64 -5.46 -11.13
C THR A 82 7.57 -6.99 -11.15
N ARG A 83 6.79 -7.61 -10.28
CA ARG A 83 6.55 -9.05 -10.25
C ARG A 83 5.92 -9.53 -11.55
N ASP A 84 4.97 -8.77 -12.10
CA ASP A 84 4.22 -9.09 -13.31
C ASP A 84 4.99 -8.76 -14.61
N ALA A 85 6.04 -7.94 -14.53
CA ALA A 85 6.76 -7.45 -15.70
C ALA A 85 7.79 -8.46 -16.24
N ARG A 86 7.77 -8.67 -17.58
CA ARG A 86 8.74 -9.52 -18.29
C ARG A 86 10.12 -8.88 -18.42
N ASN A 87 10.22 -7.56 -18.34
CA ASN A 87 11.48 -6.81 -18.43
C ASN A 87 11.98 -6.31 -17.05
N LYS A 88 11.71 -7.08 -16.01
CA LYS A 88 12.16 -6.74 -14.64
C LYS A 88 13.69 -6.63 -14.50
N ASP A 89 14.46 -7.31 -15.36
CA ASP A 89 15.93 -7.22 -15.34
C ASP A 89 16.43 -5.81 -15.70
N GLU A 90 15.71 -5.07 -16.56
CA GLU A 90 15.99 -3.65 -16.86
C GLU A 90 15.79 -2.78 -15.59
N PHE A 91 14.75 -3.07 -14.83
CA PHE A 91 14.48 -2.40 -13.54
C PHE A 91 15.57 -2.72 -12.51
N PHE A 92 15.97 -4.00 -12.37
CA PHE A 92 17.07 -4.38 -11.45
C PHE A 92 18.38 -3.72 -11.80
N GLY A 93 18.76 -3.75 -13.07
CA GLY A 93 19.98 -3.09 -13.54
C GLY A 93 19.97 -1.59 -13.25
N MET A 94 18.83 -0.93 -13.48
CA MET A 94 18.64 0.48 -13.18
C MET A 94 18.78 0.77 -11.68
N THR A 95 18.14 -0.01 -10.82
CA THR A 95 18.20 0.21 -9.36
C THR A 95 19.60 -0.05 -8.81
N ALA A 96 20.28 -1.09 -9.27
CA ALA A 96 21.68 -1.39 -8.91
C ALA A 96 22.63 -0.27 -9.31
N GLU A 97 22.47 0.30 -10.52
CA GLU A 97 23.26 1.44 -10.98
C GLU A 97 23.04 2.68 -10.10
N VAL A 98 21.78 3.01 -9.79
CA VAL A 98 21.43 4.24 -9.06
C VAL A 98 21.83 4.12 -7.60
N LEU A 99 21.41 3.08 -6.90
CA LEU A 99 21.71 2.88 -5.48
C LEU A 99 23.20 2.60 -5.26
N GLY A 100 23.82 1.82 -6.15
CA GLY A 100 25.24 1.43 -6.03
C GLY A 100 26.24 2.59 -6.05
N ARG A 101 25.83 3.78 -6.50
CA ARG A 101 26.66 5.01 -6.46
C ARG A 101 26.94 5.48 -5.01
N HIS A 102 26.00 5.25 -4.10
CA HIS A 102 26.08 5.67 -2.71
C HIS A 102 26.15 4.47 -1.75
N PHE A 103 25.54 3.35 -2.12
CA PHE A 103 25.37 2.14 -1.29
C PHE A 103 25.84 0.92 -2.08
N PRO A 104 27.15 0.58 -2.03
CA PRO A 104 27.71 -0.52 -2.79
C PRO A 104 26.97 -1.84 -2.55
N GLY A 105 26.54 -2.48 -3.63
CA GLY A 105 25.79 -3.74 -3.58
C GLY A 105 24.27 -3.61 -3.34
N ALA A 106 23.76 -2.40 -3.08
CA ALA A 106 22.33 -2.20 -2.93
C ALA A 106 21.62 -2.23 -4.30
N GLN A 107 20.50 -2.95 -4.34
CA GLN A 107 19.59 -3.04 -5.48
C GLN A 107 18.19 -3.39 -4.98
N ALA A 108 17.20 -3.23 -5.83
CA ALA A 108 15.84 -3.68 -5.53
C ALA A 108 15.76 -5.21 -5.49
N GLU A 109 14.92 -5.72 -4.59
CA GLU A 109 14.45 -7.11 -4.58
C GLU A 109 12.97 -7.16 -4.90
N VAL A 110 12.53 -8.05 -5.79
CA VAL A 110 11.10 -8.35 -5.95
C VAL A 110 10.72 -9.36 -4.89
N ILE A 111 9.72 -9.00 -4.09
CA ILE A 111 9.23 -9.87 -3.03
C ILE A 111 7.97 -10.63 -3.49
N SER A 112 7.74 -11.79 -2.88
CA SER A 112 6.50 -12.54 -3.06
C SER A 112 5.33 -11.84 -2.38
N GLY A 113 4.09 -12.11 -2.79
CA GLY A 113 2.90 -11.63 -2.09
C GLY A 113 2.86 -12.06 -0.62
N GLN A 114 3.42 -13.23 -0.28
CA GLN A 114 3.55 -13.69 1.12
C GLN A 114 4.48 -12.78 1.93
N THR A 115 5.67 -12.46 1.39
CA THR A 115 6.61 -11.54 2.06
C THR A 115 6.07 -10.13 2.14
N GLU A 116 5.35 -9.67 1.10
CA GLU A 116 4.64 -8.40 1.09
C GLU A 116 3.61 -8.33 2.22
N ALA A 117 2.81 -9.38 2.38
CA ALA A 117 1.83 -9.52 3.45
C ALA A 117 2.47 -9.50 4.86
N GLU A 118 3.59 -10.21 5.06
CA GLU A 118 4.33 -10.24 6.33
C GLU A 118 4.85 -8.84 6.71
N LEU A 119 5.47 -8.14 5.77
CA LEU A 119 6.00 -6.79 5.99
C LEU A 119 4.87 -5.78 6.24
N THR A 120 3.80 -5.86 5.44
CA THR A 120 2.60 -5.02 5.59
C THR A 120 1.95 -5.20 6.96
N PHE A 121 1.76 -6.45 7.39
CA PHE A 121 1.19 -6.73 8.70
C PHE A 121 2.07 -6.16 9.82
N ALA A 122 3.37 -6.46 9.78
CA ALA A 122 4.31 -5.98 10.78
C ALA A 122 4.31 -4.45 10.91
N GLY A 123 4.32 -3.74 9.77
CA GLY A 123 4.24 -2.27 9.75
C GLY A 123 2.88 -1.75 10.22
N GLY A 124 1.81 -2.28 9.65
CA GLY A 124 0.44 -1.81 9.90
C GLY A 124 -0.02 -1.90 11.35
N VAL A 125 0.46 -2.89 12.11
CA VAL A 125 0.10 -3.11 13.52
C VAL A 125 1.17 -2.65 14.52
N SER A 126 2.26 -2.04 14.05
CA SER A 126 3.44 -1.73 14.90
C SER A 126 3.14 -0.81 16.09
N ASP A 127 2.12 0.05 15.99
CA ASP A 127 1.68 0.97 17.05
C ASP A 127 0.43 0.47 17.81
N LEU A 128 -0.05 -0.74 17.50
CA LEU A 128 -1.25 -1.29 18.11
C LEU A 128 -0.89 -2.18 19.30
N SER A 129 -1.79 -2.24 20.28
CA SER A 129 -1.62 -3.13 21.42
C SER A 129 -1.95 -4.58 21.04
N ALA A 130 -1.16 -5.53 21.50
CA ALA A 130 -1.46 -6.96 21.35
C ALA A 130 -2.85 -7.34 21.88
N SER A 131 -3.35 -6.62 22.90
CA SER A 131 -4.69 -6.85 23.46
C SER A 131 -5.83 -6.47 22.52
N ASP A 132 -5.56 -5.71 21.47
CA ASP A 132 -6.56 -5.26 20.49
C ASP A 132 -6.76 -6.26 19.35
N GLY A 133 -5.90 -7.26 19.26
CA GLY A 133 -5.94 -8.31 18.24
C GLY A 133 -6.81 -9.52 18.60
N PRO A 134 -6.92 -10.51 17.71
CA PRO A 134 -6.25 -10.60 16.42
C PRO A 134 -6.68 -9.52 15.42
N PHE A 135 -5.77 -9.17 14.50
CA PHE A 135 -6.01 -8.15 13.49
C PHE A 135 -6.24 -8.77 12.11
N VAL A 136 -7.10 -8.14 11.31
CA VAL A 136 -7.05 -8.27 9.85
C VAL A 136 -6.48 -6.97 9.29
N VAL A 137 -5.37 -7.06 8.59
CA VAL A 137 -4.73 -5.92 7.88
C VAL A 137 -5.03 -6.06 6.40
N THR A 138 -5.50 -4.97 5.79
CA THR A 138 -5.68 -4.91 4.33
C THR A 138 -4.84 -3.77 3.76
N ASP A 139 -3.98 -4.11 2.79
CA ASP A 139 -3.20 -3.16 2.00
C ASP A 139 -3.81 -3.07 0.61
N LEU A 140 -4.38 -1.93 0.27
CA LEU A 140 -4.91 -1.70 -1.07
C LEU A 140 -3.90 -0.89 -1.87
N GLY A 141 -3.08 -1.61 -2.60
CA GLY A 141 -2.10 -1.07 -3.52
C GLY A 141 -2.66 -0.69 -4.90
N GLY A 142 -1.75 -0.39 -5.82
CA GLY A 142 -2.14 -0.08 -7.21
C GLY A 142 -2.49 -1.33 -8.03
N GLY A 143 -1.73 -2.41 -7.88
CA GLY A 143 -1.86 -3.64 -8.67
C GLY A 143 -2.43 -4.82 -7.90
N SER A 144 -2.28 -4.85 -6.59
CA SER A 144 -2.73 -5.93 -5.71
C SER A 144 -3.41 -5.41 -4.46
N THR A 145 -4.08 -6.32 -3.75
CA THR A 145 -4.65 -6.10 -2.42
C THR A 145 -4.26 -7.27 -1.54
N GLU A 146 -3.55 -7.00 -0.46
CA GLU A 146 -3.16 -7.98 0.53
C GLU A 146 -4.22 -8.03 1.64
N ILE A 147 -4.67 -9.23 2.00
CA ILE A 147 -5.53 -9.51 3.16
C ILE A 147 -4.76 -10.42 4.09
N VAL A 148 -4.44 -9.94 5.28
CA VAL A 148 -3.56 -10.63 6.23
C VAL A 148 -4.22 -10.70 7.60
N VAL A 149 -4.37 -11.89 8.14
CA VAL A 149 -4.84 -12.10 9.53
C VAL A 149 -3.68 -12.55 10.38
N GLY A 150 -3.52 -11.93 11.53
CA GLY A 150 -2.43 -12.24 12.45
C GLY A 150 -2.64 -11.64 13.84
N GLU A 151 -1.69 -11.91 14.71
CA GLU A 151 -1.69 -11.44 16.10
C GLU A 151 -0.27 -11.09 16.56
N LEU A 152 -0.19 -10.30 17.63
CA LEU A 152 1.07 -9.98 18.31
C LEU A 152 1.22 -10.88 19.53
N VAL A 153 2.14 -11.82 19.50
CA VAL A 153 2.43 -12.75 20.60
C VAL A 153 3.79 -12.43 21.19
N ARG A 154 3.82 -11.92 22.41
CA ARG A 154 5.06 -11.52 23.12
C ARG A 154 5.92 -10.50 22.34
N GLY A 155 5.27 -9.61 21.58
CA GLY A 155 5.94 -8.61 20.75
C GLY A 155 6.36 -9.12 19.36
N GLU A 156 6.12 -10.38 19.04
CA GLU A 156 6.40 -10.96 17.72
C GLU A 156 5.12 -11.11 16.89
N VAL A 157 5.23 -10.92 15.59
CA VAL A 157 4.14 -11.12 14.63
C VAL A 157 3.95 -12.60 14.39
N GLN A 158 2.73 -13.09 14.58
CA GLN A 158 2.29 -14.43 14.21
C GLN A 158 1.17 -14.33 13.18
N LEU A 159 1.46 -14.71 11.93
CA LEU A 159 0.45 -14.76 10.89
C LEU A 159 -0.43 -16.00 11.03
N LEU A 160 -1.74 -15.81 10.86
CA LEU A 160 -2.76 -16.87 10.90
C LEU A 160 -3.23 -17.23 9.48
N GLY A 161 -3.10 -16.32 8.54
CA GLY A 161 -3.39 -16.51 7.13
C GLY A 161 -3.15 -15.22 6.34
N ALA A 162 -2.80 -15.38 5.08
CA ALA A 162 -2.56 -14.24 4.18
C ALA A 162 -2.92 -14.61 2.74
N ARG A 163 -3.38 -13.61 1.98
CA ARG A 163 -3.61 -13.71 0.54
C ARG A 163 -3.27 -12.38 -0.10
N SER A 164 -2.57 -12.43 -1.24
CA SER A 164 -2.42 -11.31 -2.17
C SER A 164 -3.35 -11.56 -3.34
N LEU A 165 -4.21 -10.60 -3.63
CA LEU A 165 -5.20 -10.65 -4.70
C LEU A 165 -4.75 -9.74 -5.85
N ASP A 166 -4.87 -10.20 -7.09
CA ASP A 166 -4.51 -9.42 -8.29
C ASP A 166 -5.56 -8.35 -8.63
N VAL A 167 -5.97 -7.58 -7.61
CA VAL A 167 -6.92 -6.48 -7.68
C VAL A 167 -6.40 -5.30 -6.88
N GLY A 168 -6.31 -4.13 -7.53
CA GLY A 168 -5.81 -2.88 -6.93
C GLY A 168 -6.38 -1.68 -7.65
N CYS A 169 -6.18 -0.47 -7.09
CA CYS A 169 -6.83 0.74 -7.61
C CYS A 169 -6.46 1.08 -9.06
N VAL A 170 -5.21 0.90 -9.46
CA VAL A 170 -4.74 1.12 -10.85
C VAL A 170 -5.30 0.02 -11.75
N ARG A 171 -5.15 -1.25 -11.36
CA ARG A 171 -5.55 -2.40 -12.16
C ARG A 171 -7.06 -2.39 -12.47
N ILE A 172 -7.91 -2.10 -11.48
CA ILE A 172 -9.37 -1.98 -11.70
C ILE A 172 -9.68 -0.80 -12.61
N THR A 173 -9.02 0.34 -12.42
CA THR A 173 -9.24 1.52 -13.24
C THR A 173 -8.86 1.26 -14.70
N GLU A 174 -7.67 0.74 -14.96
CA GLU A 174 -7.19 0.50 -16.34
C GLU A 174 -7.96 -0.61 -17.06
N ARG A 175 -8.39 -1.64 -16.32
CA ARG A 175 -9.04 -2.83 -16.90
C ARG A 175 -10.51 -2.59 -17.21
N VAL A 176 -11.21 -1.79 -16.39
CA VAL A 176 -12.69 -1.74 -16.42
C VAL A 176 -13.25 -0.31 -16.51
N LEU A 177 -12.64 0.68 -15.85
CA LEU A 177 -13.23 2.02 -15.75
C LEU A 177 -12.69 2.96 -16.82
N HIS A 178 -13.33 3.00 -17.98
CA HIS A 178 -12.88 3.77 -19.14
C HIS A 178 -13.58 5.13 -19.28
N SER A 179 -14.73 5.32 -18.62
CA SER A 179 -15.51 6.57 -18.62
C SER A 179 -15.19 7.45 -17.39
N ASP A 180 -15.40 8.75 -17.50
CA ASP A 180 -15.21 9.71 -16.41
C ASP A 180 -16.41 10.66 -16.23
N PRO A 181 -17.23 10.50 -15.19
CA PRO A 181 -17.21 9.40 -14.21
C PRO A 181 -17.60 8.05 -14.82
N PRO A 182 -17.28 6.92 -14.14
CA PRO A 182 -17.61 5.60 -14.62
C PRO A 182 -19.12 5.40 -14.84
N THR A 183 -19.48 4.67 -15.88
CA THR A 183 -20.89 4.28 -16.13
C THR A 183 -21.36 3.23 -15.14
N ALA A 184 -22.68 3.09 -14.98
CA ALA A 184 -23.27 2.04 -14.13
C ALA A 184 -22.86 0.61 -14.58
N GLY A 185 -22.65 0.41 -15.89
CA GLY A 185 -22.17 -0.85 -16.43
C GLY A 185 -20.74 -1.16 -16.02
N GLU A 186 -19.82 -0.20 -16.15
CA GLU A 186 -18.43 -0.32 -15.72
C GLU A 186 -18.32 -0.55 -14.21
N ILE A 187 -19.13 0.14 -13.40
CA ILE A 187 -19.17 -0.05 -11.94
C ILE A 187 -19.63 -1.48 -11.60
N ALA A 188 -20.66 -1.98 -12.27
CA ALA A 188 -21.15 -3.34 -12.04
C ALA A 188 -20.11 -4.40 -12.43
N GLU A 189 -19.40 -4.20 -13.55
CA GLU A 189 -18.32 -5.06 -14.00
C GLU A 189 -17.15 -5.03 -13.02
N ALA A 190 -16.72 -3.84 -12.58
CA ALA A 190 -15.65 -3.70 -11.59
C ALA A 190 -15.98 -4.41 -10.27
N ARG A 191 -17.23 -4.28 -9.78
CA ARG A 191 -17.70 -5.00 -8.58
C ARG A 191 -17.64 -6.52 -8.77
N ALA A 192 -18.02 -7.03 -9.94
CA ALA A 192 -17.95 -8.45 -10.24
C ALA A 192 -16.50 -8.96 -10.24
N VAL A 193 -15.57 -8.23 -10.85
CA VAL A 193 -14.13 -8.56 -10.86
C VAL A 193 -13.58 -8.59 -9.44
N VAL A 194 -13.93 -7.62 -8.60
CA VAL A 194 -13.47 -7.57 -7.20
C VAL A 194 -14.07 -8.72 -6.40
N ALA A 195 -15.35 -9.00 -6.54
CA ALA A 195 -16.04 -10.10 -5.85
C ALA A 195 -15.41 -11.46 -6.20
N ASP A 196 -15.10 -11.68 -7.48
CA ASP A 196 -14.43 -12.90 -7.95
C ASP A 196 -13.05 -13.04 -7.31
N ALA A 197 -12.24 -11.98 -7.32
CA ALA A 197 -10.93 -11.98 -6.68
C ALA A 197 -11.01 -12.26 -5.16
N LEU A 198 -12.00 -11.71 -4.46
CA LEU A 198 -12.18 -11.94 -3.02
C LEU A 198 -12.48 -13.42 -2.68
N THR A 199 -13.03 -14.19 -3.62
CA THR A 199 -13.23 -15.64 -3.41
C THR A 199 -11.92 -16.38 -3.17
N GLU A 200 -10.80 -15.89 -3.72
CA GLU A 200 -9.46 -16.45 -3.53
C GLU A 200 -8.95 -16.28 -2.08
N ALA A 201 -9.51 -15.33 -1.32
CA ALA A 201 -9.21 -15.13 0.09
C ALA A 201 -10.16 -15.89 1.03
N GLY A 202 -10.97 -16.80 0.51
CA GLY A 202 -11.94 -17.56 1.29
C GLY A 202 -11.32 -18.40 2.41
N ASP A 203 -10.07 -18.84 2.25
CA ASP A 203 -9.31 -19.61 3.24
C ASP A 203 -8.62 -18.75 4.32
N VAL A 204 -8.53 -17.43 4.12
CA VAL A 204 -7.98 -16.53 5.14
C VAL A 204 -8.96 -16.42 6.32
N PRO A 205 -8.52 -16.65 7.57
CA PRO A 205 -9.43 -16.73 8.72
C PRO A 205 -9.88 -15.35 9.24
N VAL A 206 -10.49 -14.53 8.36
CA VAL A 206 -10.94 -13.17 8.66
C VAL A 206 -11.88 -13.10 9.86
N GLY A 207 -12.74 -14.12 10.04
CA GLY A 207 -13.67 -14.23 11.18
C GLY A 207 -13.00 -14.34 12.55
N ARG A 208 -11.67 -14.51 12.62
CA ARG A 208 -10.91 -14.48 13.88
C ARG A 208 -10.51 -13.08 14.31
N ALA A 209 -10.57 -12.11 13.41
CA ALA A 209 -10.10 -10.76 13.68
C ALA A 209 -11.05 -10.01 14.63
N ALA A 210 -10.47 -9.35 15.62
CA ALA A 210 -11.17 -8.44 16.52
C ALA A 210 -11.14 -6.99 16.01
N ARG A 211 -10.18 -6.67 15.13
CA ARG A 211 -10.00 -5.33 14.56
C ARG A 211 -9.56 -5.40 13.11
N TRP A 212 -10.15 -4.54 12.28
CA TRP A 212 -9.71 -4.31 10.91
C TRP A 212 -8.79 -3.10 10.85
N VAL A 213 -7.65 -3.24 10.17
CA VAL A 213 -6.68 -2.19 9.91
C VAL A 213 -6.52 -2.02 8.41
N GLY A 214 -6.81 -0.82 7.89
CA GLY A 214 -6.60 -0.46 6.50
C GLY A 214 -5.34 0.38 6.35
N VAL A 215 -4.48 0.00 5.43
CA VAL A 215 -3.21 0.69 5.16
C VAL A 215 -3.10 1.10 3.70
N ALA A 216 -2.05 1.83 3.37
CA ALA A 216 -1.77 2.43 2.08
C ALA A 216 -2.68 3.60 1.68
N GLY A 217 -2.30 4.20 0.55
CA GLY A 217 -2.78 5.52 0.17
C GLY A 217 -4.26 5.63 -0.18
N THR A 218 -4.93 4.52 -0.51
CA THR A 218 -6.39 4.53 -0.72
C THR A 218 -7.09 4.72 0.61
N PHE A 219 -6.80 3.88 1.63
CA PHE A 219 -7.43 3.97 2.94
C PHE A 219 -7.15 5.30 3.64
N THR A 220 -5.90 5.78 3.58
CA THR A 220 -5.53 7.05 4.24
C THR A 220 -6.23 8.24 3.59
N THR A 221 -6.37 8.26 2.25
CA THR A 221 -7.14 9.31 1.55
C THR A 221 -8.63 9.25 1.88
N LEU A 222 -9.22 8.03 1.90
CA LEU A 222 -10.62 7.83 2.28
C LEU A 222 -10.88 8.26 3.72
N SER A 223 -9.98 7.95 4.65
CA SER A 223 -10.06 8.42 6.04
C SER A 223 -10.05 9.94 6.14
N ALA A 224 -9.14 10.61 5.44
CA ALA A 224 -9.09 12.07 5.42
C ALA A 224 -10.40 12.69 4.93
N LEU A 225 -11.00 12.12 3.87
CA LEU A 225 -12.29 12.55 3.33
C LEU A 225 -13.47 12.22 4.28
N ALA A 226 -13.43 11.07 4.95
CA ALA A 226 -14.45 10.66 5.90
C ALA A 226 -14.50 11.57 7.13
N GLN A 227 -13.33 12.05 7.57
CA GLN A 227 -13.17 13.02 8.64
C GLN A 227 -13.49 14.46 8.21
N GLY A 228 -13.67 14.73 6.91
CA GLY A 228 -13.91 16.07 6.38
C GLY A 228 -12.69 16.99 6.46
N LEU A 229 -11.48 16.44 6.35
CA LEU A 229 -10.25 17.23 6.40
C LEU A 229 -10.15 18.13 5.16
N GLY A 230 -9.68 19.37 5.36
CA GLY A 230 -9.43 20.32 4.26
C GLY A 230 -8.11 20.05 3.54
N GLU A 231 -7.19 19.34 4.18
CA GLU A 231 -5.88 18.93 3.66
C GLU A 231 -5.50 17.55 4.21
N TYR A 232 -4.48 16.94 3.63
CA TYR A 232 -3.98 15.66 4.09
C TYR A 232 -3.16 15.83 5.37
N ASP A 233 -3.63 15.26 6.48
CA ASP A 233 -3.00 15.36 7.81
C ASP A 233 -2.70 13.96 8.36
N PRO A 234 -1.46 13.47 8.25
CA PRO A 234 -1.08 12.13 8.72
C PRO A 234 -1.34 11.89 10.21
N GLN A 235 -1.23 12.93 11.06
CA GLN A 235 -1.44 12.79 12.50
C GLN A 235 -2.91 12.56 12.84
N ARG A 236 -3.83 13.11 12.04
CA ARG A 236 -5.27 12.90 12.20
C ARG A 236 -5.76 11.62 11.53
N ILE A 237 -5.05 11.18 10.50
CA ILE A 237 -5.38 9.97 9.73
C ILE A 237 -4.93 8.72 10.49
N HIS A 238 -3.69 8.71 10.97
CA HIS A 238 -3.13 7.56 11.67
C HIS A 238 -3.90 7.26 12.96
N GLY A 239 -4.30 5.99 13.12
CA GLY A 239 -5.10 5.53 14.26
C GLY A 239 -6.56 5.98 14.24
N SER A 240 -7.02 6.72 13.21
CA SER A 240 -8.43 7.10 13.10
C SER A 240 -9.32 5.87 12.90
N VAL A 241 -10.50 5.91 13.54
CA VAL A 241 -11.51 4.86 13.43
C VAL A 241 -12.70 5.40 12.63
N ILE A 242 -13.04 4.72 11.55
CA ILE A 242 -14.10 5.12 10.62
C ILE A 242 -15.15 3.99 10.56
N THR A 243 -16.43 4.31 10.72
CA THR A 243 -17.50 3.33 10.55
C THR A 243 -17.58 2.87 9.09
N LEU A 244 -17.97 1.62 8.86
CA LEU A 244 -18.10 1.08 7.50
C LEU A 244 -19.14 1.85 6.67
N ASP A 245 -20.22 2.32 7.30
CA ASP A 245 -21.24 3.13 6.62
C ASP A 245 -20.64 4.45 6.13
N ARG A 246 -19.85 5.14 6.98
CA ARG A 246 -19.17 6.37 6.57
C ARG A 246 -18.14 6.12 5.47
N MET A 247 -17.45 4.98 5.53
CA MET A 247 -16.50 4.59 4.49
C MET A 247 -17.22 4.37 3.15
N ARG A 248 -18.35 3.64 3.15
CA ARG A 248 -19.18 3.43 1.95
C ARG A 248 -19.69 4.74 1.35
N GLU A 249 -20.19 5.68 2.19
CA GLU A 249 -20.64 7.01 1.71
C GLU A 249 -19.53 7.77 0.97
N VAL A 250 -18.30 7.75 1.50
CA VAL A 250 -17.16 8.41 0.85
C VAL A 250 -16.80 7.71 -0.46
N CYS A 251 -16.81 6.39 -0.47
CA CYS A 251 -16.55 5.59 -1.67
C CYS A 251 -17.60 5.87 -2.76
N ASP A 252 -18.91 5.89 -2.41
CA ASP A 252 -19.97 6.21 -3.36
C ASP A 252 -19.79 7.59 -3.99
N ARG A 253 -19.45 8.59 -3.17
CA ARG A 253 -19.17 9.94 -3.67
C ARG A 253 -18.01 9.96 -4.63
N LEU A 254 -16.91 9.26 -4.33
CA LEU A 254 -15.73 9.21 -5.20
C LEU A 254 -16.01 8.48 -6.51
N VAL A 255 -16.74 7.37 -6.47
CA VAL A 255 -17.12 6.62 -7.69
C VAL A 255 -18.00 7.48 -8.59
N ALA A 256 -18.95 8.25 -8.02
CA ALA A 256 -19.84 9.12 -8.78
C ALA A 256 -19.19 10.44 -9.29
N SER A 257 -18.00 10.79 -8.78
CA SER A 257 -17.30 12.03 -9.16
C SER A 257 -16.41 11.83 -10.38
N SER A 258 -16.24 12.87 -11.20
CA SER A 258 -15.21 12.93 -12.23
C SER A 258 -13.80 13.06 -11.62
N VAL A 259 -12.76 12.76 -12.40
CA VAL A 259 -11.36 12.95 -12.00
C VAL A 259 -11.09 14.42 -11.64
N THR A 260 -11.70 15.36 -12.36
CA THR A 260 -11.55 16.80 -12.09
C THR A 260 -12.15 17.18 -10.73
N GLU A 261 -13.34 16.67 -10.39
CA GLU A 261 -13.97 16.90 -9.09
C GLU A 261 -13.15 16.26 -7.97
N ARG A 262 -12.66 15.03 -8.15
CA ARG A 262 -11.79 14.38 -7.16
C ARG A 262 -10.51 15.17 -6.90
N ARG A 263 -9.88 15.75 -7.94
CA ARG A 263 -8.67 16.61 -7.79
C ARG A 263 -8.93 17.87 -6.97
N SER A 264 -10.15 18.35 -6.91
CA SER A 264 -10.52 19.54 -6.13
C SER A 264 -10.78 19.24 -4.64
N MET A 265 -10.81 17.96 -4.23
CA MET A 265 -11.00 17.57 -2.83
C MET A 265 -9.70 17.78 -2.07
N GLY A 266 -9.71 18.59 -0.99
CA GLY A 266 -8.51 19.07 -0.30
C GLY A 266 -7.44 18.01 0.03
N PRO A 267 -7.77 16.85 0.64
CA PRO A 267 -6.78 15.84 0.99
C PRO A 267 -6.38 14.94 -0.20
N MET A 268 -6.97 15.14 -1.40
CA MET A 268 -6.71 14.31 -2.56
C MET A 268 -5.36 14.63 -3.21
N HIS A 269 -4.43 13.68 -3.18
CA HIS A 269 -3.21 13.81 -3.96
C HIS A 269 -3.54 13.79 -5.48
N PRO A 270 -3.11 14.78 -6.29
CA PRO A 270 -3.48 14.88 -7.71
C PRO A 270 -3.18 13.60 -8.53
N GLY A 271 -2.11 12.88 -8.18
CA GLY A 271 -1.71 11.63 -8.84
C GLY A 271 -2.49 10.39 -8.40
N ARG A 272 -3.50 10.53 -7.53
CA ARG A 272 -4.44 9.46 -7.12
C ARG A 272 -5.85 9.68 -7.65
N ALA A 273 -6.19 10.89 -8.05
CA ALA A 273 -7.55 11.25 -8.40
C ALA A 273 -8.16 10.41 -9.52
N ASP A 274 -7.34 9.94 -10.43
CA ASP A 274 -7.74 9.08 -11.55
C ASP A 274 -7.99 7.63 -11.14
N VAL A 275 -7.27 7.11 -10.15
CA VAL A 275 -7.36 5.70 -9.75
C VAL A 275 -8.15 5.45 -8.46
N ILE A 276 -8.43 6.49 -7.66
CA ILE A 276 -9.13 6.35 -6.37
C ILE A 276 -10.56 5.83 -6.52
N GLY A 277 -11.22 6.07 -7.68
CA GLY A 277 -12.54 5.52 -7.96
C GLY A 277 -12.54 3.99 -8.01
N GLY A 278 -11.56 3.41 -8.70
CA GLY A 278 -11.33 1.95 -8.69
C GLY A 278 -11.02 1.43 -7.29
N GLY A 279 -10.14 2.13 -6.57
CA GLY A 279 -9.85 1.81 -5.16
C GLY A 279 -11.09 1.86 -4.26
N SER A 280 -11.99 2.83 -4.48
CA SER A 280 -13.24 2.95 -3.72
C SER A 280 -14.16 1.74 -3.92
N ILE A 281 -14.24 1.20 -5.13
CA ILE A 281 -15.01 -0.03 -5.41
C ILE A 281 -14.43 -1.23 -4.65
N VAL A 282 -13.11 -1.36 -4.61
CA VAL A 282 -12.44 -2.41 -3.83
C VAL A 282 -12.73 -2.26 -2.34
N VAL A 283 -12.64 -1.03 -1.79
CA VAL A 283 -12.93 -0.78 -0.35
C VAL A 283 -14.38 -1.09 0.00
N GLN A 284 -15.35 -0.80 -0.88
CA GLN A 284 -16.74 -1.17 -0.65
C GLN A 284 -16.90 -2.69 -0.49
N ALA A 285 -16.30 -3.47 -1.37
CA ALA A 285 -16.34 -4.93 -1.29
C ALA A 285 -15.63 -5.46 -0.04
N LEU A 286 -14.50 -4.86 0.36
CA LEU A 286 -13.82 -5.19 1.62
C LEU A 286 -14.69 -4.84 2.84
N CYS A 287 -15.44 -3.73 2.83
CA CYS A 287 -16.38 -3.42 3.91
C CYS A 287 -17.47 -4.49 4.07
N ASP A 288 -17.97 -5.03 2.95
CA ASP A 288 -18.97 -6.09 2.98
C ASP A 288 -18.35 -7.40 3.50
N GLU A 289 -17.17 -7.76 3.03
CA GLU A 289 -16.40 -8.93 3.47
C GLU A 289 -16.12 -8.91 4.98
N MET A 290 -15.67 -7.75 5.53
CA MET A 290 -15.36 -7.61 6.95
C MET A 290 -16.63 -7.62 7.82
N ALA A 291 -17.72 -7.03 7.33
CA ALA A 291 -19.00 -7.07 8.03
C ALA A 291 -19.59 -8.50 8.07
N GLU A 292 -19.57 -9.20 6.94
CA GLU A 292 -20.19 -10.53 6.81
C GLU A 292 -19.38 -11.63 7.52
N ARG A 293 -18.05 -11.66 7.33
CA ARG A 293 -17.21 -12.75 7.84
C ARG A 293 -16.67 -12.52 9.24
N ALA A 294 -16.43 -11.25 9.64
CA ALA A 294 -15.86 -10.92 10.93
C ALA A 294 -16.82 -10.18 11.88
N GLY A 295 -17.99 -9.73 11.39
CA GLY A 295 -18.94 -8.95 12.19
C GLY A 295 -18.41 -7.58 12.58
N LEU A 296 -17.40 -7.05 11.86
CA LEU A 296 -16.79 -5.78 12.13
C LEU A 296 -17.63 -4.64 11.54
N SER A 297 -17.74 -3.54 12.27
CA SER A 297 -18.53 -2.35 11.87
C SER A 297 -17.68 -1.09 11.67
N GLU A 298 -16.39 -1.19 11.92
CA GLU A 298 -15.43 -0.08 11.85
C GLU A 298 -14.07 -0.55 11.35
N LEU A 299 -13.36 0.43 10.79
CA LEU A 299 -12.01 0.31 10.25
C LEU A 299 -11.08 1.26 10.98
N THR A 300 -9.95 0.77 11.47
CA THR A 300 -8.83 1.59 11.93
C THR A 300 -7.90 1.85 10.74
N VAL A 301 -7.50 3.11 10.51
CA VAL A 301 -6.61 3.47 9.40
C VAL A 301 -5.21 3.74 9.93
N SER A 302 -4.20 3.13 9.31
CA SER A 302 -2.80 3.33 9.67
C SER A 302 -2.02 4.01 8.53
N GLU A 303 -1.19 4.99 8.88
CA GLU A 303 -0.15 5.57 8.01
C GLU A 303 1.10 4.68 7.95
N LYS A 304 1.22 3.75 8.89
CA LYS A 304 2.27 2.73 8.89
C LYS A 304 1.81 1.52 8.11
N ASP A 305 2.70 1.00 7.29
CA ASP A 305 2.41 -0.07 6.34
C ASP A 305 3.67 -0.88 5.98
N ILE A 306 3.73 -1.43 4.77
CA ILE A 306 4.88 -2.20 4.28
C ILE A 306 6.21 -1.43 4.41
N LEU A 307 6.21 -0.11 4.24
CA LEU A 307 7.42 0.70 4.32
C LEU A 307 8.05 0.64 5.72
N ASP A 308 7.21 0.67 6.77
CA ASP A 308 7.64 0.48 8.16
C ASP A 308 8.13 -0.95 8.41
N GLY A 309 7.42 -1.94 7.86
CA GLY A 309 7.85 -3.34 7.91
C GLY A 309 9.20 -3.58 7.24
N ILE A 310 9.47 -2.94 6.09
CA ILE A 310 10.79 -2.96 5.45
C ILE A 310 11.84 -2.38 6.39
N GLY A 311 11.55 -1.22 6.98
CA GLY A 311 12.44 -0.56 7.93
C GLY A 311 12.80 -1.44 9.13
N MET A 312 11.80 -2.02 9.79
CA MET A 312 12.01 -2.95 10.91
C MET A 312 12.84 -4.16 10.49
N SER A 313 12.64 -4.70 9.28
CA SER A 313 13.42 -5.82 8.76
C SER A 313 14.90 -5.50 8.54
N VAL A 314 15.24 -4.23 8.23
CA VAL A 314 16.65 -3.78 8.15
C VAL A 314 17.29 -3.86 9.52
N LEU A 315 16.62 -3.39 10.58
CA LEU A 315 17.14 -3.45 11.96
C LEU A 315 17.33 -4.89 12.43
N THR A 316 16.39 -5.79 12.11
CA THR A 316 16.50 -7.21 12.45
C THR A 316 17.74 -7.84 11.81
N ARG A 317 17.99 -7.55 10.53
CA ARG A 317 19.20 -8.04 9.82
C ARG A 317 20.51 -7.50 10.38
N LEU A 318 20.50 -6.31 10.99
CA LEU A 318 21.68 -5.73 11.62
C LEU A 318 21.94 -6.31 13.03
N ALA A 319 20.96 -6.95 13.65
CA ALA A 319 21.07 -7.57 14.96
C ALA A 319 21.60 -9.02 14.89
N THR A 320 21.59 -9.65 13.70
CA THR A 320 22.09 -11.02 13.46
C THR A 320 23.46 -11.02 12.81
#